data_ac0eb107e640d0fe49fb0789392b7764
#
_entry.id   ac0eb107e640d0fe49fb0789392b7764
#
_cell.length_a   1.000
_cell.length_b   1.000
_cell.length_c   1.000
_cell.angle_alpha   90.00
_cell.angle_beta   90.00
_cell.angle_gamma   90.00
#
_symmetry.space_group_name_H-M   'P 1'
#
loop_
_entity.id
_entity.type
_entity.pdbx_description
1 polymer ?
#
loop_
_entity_poly.entity_id
_entity_poly.type
_entity_poly.pdbx_seq_one_letter_code
_entity_poly.pdbx_strand_id
1 'polypeptide(L)'
;MELPVRGTDRTKWVLICNINPGGPFGGSAAQYFVGDFDGKTFTCDTKPEVTKWMDYGKDHYAAVSWSNTPEKRHTVVAWMSNWQYANNVPTKQFRSANTLPRDIELYEGSDGELYLAATPAPEVNALRTGKALKYGAFSAGTKKVSRKLPVENSGICEINLELAPRSADKVYITLSNDKDEQTVMTVSYTHLRAHETCADL
;
A
#
# COMPACT_ATOMS: atom_id res chain seq x y z
N MET A 1 11.70 -7.53 12.49
CA MET A 1 10.89 -7.00 13.62
C MET A 1 9.82 -8.01 13.99
N GLU A 2 9.40 -8.05 15.22
CA GLU A 2 8.28 -8.88 15.65
C GLU A 2 6.99 -8.07 15.56
N LEU A 3 5.95 -8.62 14.91
CA LEU A 3 4.67 -7.94 14.70
C LEU A 3 3.52 -8.71 15.34
N PRO A 4 2.51 -8.02 15.89
CA PRO A 4 1.29 -8.67 16.37
C PRO A 4 0.46 -9.23 15.20
N VAL A 5 -0.27 -10.30 15.48
CA VAL A 5 -1.28 -10.84 14.55
C VAL A 5 -2.65 -10.33 15.00
N ARG A 6 -3.28 -9.53 14.17
CA ARG A 6 -4.55 -8.85 14.42
C ARG A 6 -5.62 -9.80 14.97
N GLY A 7 -6.30 -9.38 16.04
CA GLY A 7 -7.37 -10.14 16.67
C GLY A 7 -6.92 -11.37 17.48
N THR A 8 -5.62 -11.52 17.75
CA THR A 8 -5.05 -12.62 18.56
C THR A 8 -3.99 -12.10 19.53
N ASP A 9 -3.55 -12.95 20.45
CA ASP A 9 -2.40 -12.67 21.33
C ASP A 9 -1.06 -13.17 20.72
N ARG A 10 -1.08 -13.60 19.44
CA ARG A 10 0.11 -14.12 18.76
C ARG A 10 0.97 -12.99 18.18
N THR A 11 2.26 -13.24 18.10
CA THR A 11 3.21 -12.44 17.32
C THR A 11 3.97 -13.34 16.34
N LYS A 12 4.52 -12.75 15.29
CA LYS A 12 5.45 -13.39 14.36
C LYS A 12 6.51 -12.39 13.92
N TRP A 13 7.66 -12.93 13.56
CA TRP A 13 8.75 -12.13 13.01
C TRP A 13 8.51 -11.82 11.53
N VAL A 14 8.79 -10.60 11.16
CA VAL A 14 8.77 -10.14 9.76
C VAL A 14 10.16 -9.64 9.38
N LEU A 15 10.71 -10.24 8.33
CA LEU A 15 11.93 -9.81 7.67
C LEU A 15 11.55 -9.01 6.43
N ILE A 16 11.97 -7.75 6.35
CA ILE A 16 11.77 -6.87 5.20
C ILE A 16 13.05 -6.86 4.38
N CYS A 17 12.94 -7.17 3.10
CA CYS A 17 14.04 -7.13 2.14
C CYS A 17 13.74 -6.11 1.04
N ASN A 18 14.56 -5.08 0.97
CA ASN A 18 14.53 -4.14 -0.13
C ASN A 18 15.38 -4.66 -1.28
N ILE A 19 14.81 -4.86 -2.43
CA ILE A 19 15.45 -5.46 -3.60
C ILE A 19 15.46 -4.52 -4.81
N ASN A 20 16.51 -4.61 -5.62
CA ASN A 20 16.63 -3.92 -6.91
C ASN A 20 17.69 -4.64 -7.78
N PRO A 21 17.36 -5.11 -9.01
CA PRO A 21 16.02 -5.19 -9.61
C PRO A 21 15.21 -6.37 -9.05
N GLY A 22 13.99 -6.51 -9.51
CA GLY A 22 13.15 -7.69 -9.21
C GLY A 22 11.77 -7.38 -8.65
N GLY A 23 11.38 -6.10 -8.57
CA GLY A 23 10.05 -5.71 -8.14
C GLY A 23 8.93 -6.26 -9.04
N PRO A 24 7.68 -6.32 -8.56
CA PRO A 24 6.56 -6.94 -9.28
C PRO A 24 6.22 -6.23 -10.60
N PHE A 25 6.60 -4.96 -10.72
CA PHE A 25 6.47 -4.15 -11.94
C PHE A 25 7.84 -3.71 -12.50
N GLY A 26 8.89 -4.43 -12.14
CA GLY A 26 10.28 -4.13 -12.47
C GLY A 26 10.90 -3.09 -11.52
N GLY A 27 12.24 -2.98 -11.58
CA GLY A 27 13.01 -2.07 -10.74
C GLY A 27 13.02 -2.46 -9.28
N SER A 28 12.95 -1.48 -8.40
CA SER A 28 13.04 -1.64 -6.95
C SER A 28 11.69 -1.94 -6.30
N ALA A 29 11.71 -2.69 -5.20
CA ALA A 29 10.54 -2.99 -4.39
C ALA A 29 10.96 -3.46 -2.98
N ALA A 30 9.99 -3.52 -2.06
CA ALA A 30 10.15 -4.09 -0.74
C ALA A 30 9.36 -5.41 -0.63
N GLN A 31 10.09 -6.51 -0.46
CA GLN A 31 9.55 -7.83 -0.20
C GLN A 31 9.54 -8.10 1.29
N TYR A 32 8.63 -8.92 1.79
CA TYR A 32 8.66 -9.36 3.17
C TYR A 32 8.47 -10.87 3.31
N PHE A 33 8.99 -11.40 4.41
CA PHE A 33 8.88 -12.79 4.81
C PHE A 33 8.34 -12.85 6.24
N VAL A 34 7.44 -13.79 6.50
CA VAL A 34 6.90 -14.07 7.84
C VAL A 34 7.54 -15.34 8.36
N GLY A 35 7.87 -15.39 9.64
CA GLY A 35 8.50 -16.56 10.22
C GLY A 35 8.84 -16.39 11.69
N ASP A 36 9.81 -17.15 12.14
CA ASP A 36 10.34 -17.13 13.50
C ASP A 36 11.82 -16.73 13.51
N PHE A 37 12.26 -16.03 14.55
CA PHE A 37 13.63 -15.64 14.73
C PHE A 37 14.11 -15.96 16.16
N ASP A 38 15.13 -16.77 16.27
CA ASP A 38 15.69 -17.23 17.56
C ASP A 38 16.82 -16.34 18.12
N GLY A 39 17.04 -15.19 17.50
CA GLY A 39 18.15 -14.28 17.81
C GLY A 39 19.39 -14.51 16.93
N LYS A 40 19.43 -15.56 16.13
CA LYS A 40 20.53 -15.91 15.21
C LYS A 40 20.03 -16.27 13.82
N THR A 41 18.97 -17.07 13.75
CA THR A 41 18.46 -17.65 12.50
C THR A 41 17.01 -17.24 12.32
N PHE A 42 16.68 -16.78 11.11
CA PHE A 42 15.29 -16.56 10.69
C PHE A 42 14.81 -17.79 9.93
N THR A 43 13.72 -18.40 10.41
CA THR A 43 13.05 -19.52 9.75
C THR A 43 11.77 -19.03 9.11
N CYS A 44 11.71 -19.05 7.78
CA CYS A 44 10.58 -18.54 7.01
C CYS A 44 9.42 -19.54 6.97
N ASP A 45 8.22 -19.09 7.28
CA ASP A 45 6.98 -19.89 7.18
C ASP A 45 6.43 -19.90 5.75
N THR A 46 6.73 -18.85 4.98
CA THR A 46 6.25 -18.70 3.60
C THR A 46 6.98 -19.66 2.67
N LYS A 47 6.24 -20.38 1.85
CA LYS A 47 6.81 -21.29 0.84
C LYS A 47 7.69 -20.53 -0.15
N PRO A 48 8.79 -21.11 -0.64
CA PRO A 48 9.74 -20.42 -1.52
C PRO A 48 9.13 -19.86 -2.83
N GLU A 49 8.09 -20.51 -3.33
CA GLU A 49 7.38 -20.11 -4.54
C GLU A 49 6.40 -18.94 -4.33
N VAL A 50 6.13 -18.55 -3.07
CA VAL A 50 5.21 -17.46 -2.73
C VAL A 50 6.00 -16.20 -2.44
N THR A 51 5.76 -15.16 -3.22
CA THR A 51 6.35 -13.84 -3.02
C THR A 51 5.33 -12.89 -2.41
N LYS A 52 5.66 -12.30 -1.27
CA LYS A 52 4.83 -11.31 -0.57
C LYS A 52 5.49 -9.94 -0.66
N TRP A 53 4.75 -8.95 -1.16
CA TRP A 53 5.22 -7.58 -1.32
C TRP A 53 4.59 -6.67 -0.28
N MET A 54 5.36 -5.72 0.25
CA MET A 54 4.84 -4.69 1.16
C MET A 54 3.87 -3.73 0.46
N ASP A 55 4.06 -3.57 -0.84
CA ASP A 55 3.24 -2.71 -1.69
C ASP A 55 3.22 -3.27 -3.10
N TYR A 56 2.08 -3.21 -3.77
CA TYR A 56 1.90 -3.66 -5.14
C TYR A 56 1.96 -2.51 -6.16
N GLY A 57 2.32 -1.29 -5.72
CA GLY A 57 2.68 -0.17 -6.58
C GLY A 57 4.13 -0.24 -7.03
N LYS A 58 4.51 0.70 -7.90
CA LYS A 58 5.90 0.84 -8.36
C LYS A 58 6.81 1.52 -7.34
N ASP A 59 6.25 2.37 -6.50
CA ASP A 59 6.96 3.37 -5.73
C ASP A 59 6.96 3.08 -4.23
N HIS A 60 7.55 1.93 -3.87
CA HIS A 60 7.73 1.53 -2.48
C HIS A 60 9.05 0.78 -2.32
N TYR A 61 10.11 1.49 -1.96
CA TYR A 61 11.44 0.93 -1.82
C TYR A 61 12.17 1.50 -0.60
N ALA A 62 13.21 0.82 -0.17
CA ALA A 62 14.04 1.23 0.97
C ALA A 62 13.18 1.47 2.23
N ALA A 63 12.18 0.60 2.45
CA ALA A 63 11.30 0.70 3.60
C ALA A 63 12.10 0.61 4.90
N VAL A 64 11.84 1.55 5.80
CA VAL A 64 12.47 1.64 7.11
C VAL A 64 11.40 1.81 8.18
N SER A 65 11.71 1.35 9.39
CA SER A 65 10.86 1.48 10.57
C SER A 65 11.62 2.10 11.72
N TRP A 66 10.90 2.56 12.72
CA TRP A 66 11.47 3.03 13.99
C TRP A 66 11.37 1.95 15.06
N SER A 67 12.38 1.89 15.91
CA SER A 67 12.35 1.13 17.16
C SER A 67 11.96 2.04 18.33
N ASN A 68 11.47 1.44 19.41
CA ASN A 68 11.11 2.16 20.64
C ASN A 68 10.06 3.27 20.44
N THR A 69 9.13 3.06 19.53
CA THR A 69 8.00 3.97 19.33
C THR A 69 7.09 3.98 20.56
N PRO A 70 6.44 5.12 20.88
CA PRO A 70 5.36 5.15 21.84
C PRO A 70 4.29 4.12 21.46
N GLU A 71 3.61 3.54 22.48
CA GLU A 71 2.51 2.59 22.28
C GLU A 71 2.89 1.29 21.54
N LYS A 72 4.19 1.00 21.39
CA LYS A 72 4.72 -0.18 20.68
C LYS A 72 4.20 -0.31 19.24
N ARG A 73 3.88 0.79 18.59
CA ARG A 73 3.48 0.83 17.19
C ARG A 73 4.65 0.46 16.28
N HIS A 74 4.34 -0.18 15.18
CA HIS A 74 5.32 -0.52 14.15
C HIS A 74 5.03 0.32 12.91
N THR A 75 5.60 1.52 12.87
CA THR A 75 5.40 2.47 11.78
C THR A 75 6.52 2.35 10.77
N VAL A 76 6.18 2.38 9.49
CA VAL A 76 7.12 2.34 8.36
C VAL A 76 6.92 3.52 7.44
N VAL A 77 7.99 3.95 6.80
CA VAL A 77 8.00 4.80 5.61
C VAL A 77 8.90 4.17 4.56
N ALA A 78 8.64 4.48 3.31
CA ALA A 78 9.46 4.02 2.19
C ALA A 78 9.76 5.17 1.23
N TRP A 79 10.75 4.99 0.40
CA TRP A 79 11.03 5.86 -0.71
C TRP A 79 9.98 5.66 -1.80
N MET A 80 9.18 6.70 -2.04
CA MET A 80 8.11 6.71 -3.03
C MET A 80 8.68 7.05 -4.41
N SER A 81 9.50 6.15 -4.94
CA SER A 81 10.06 6.20 -6.27
C SER A 81 10.59 4.83 -6.68
N ASN A 82 11.13 4.74 -7.91
CA ASN A 82 11.68 3.51 -8.45
C ASN A 82 12.98 3.80 -9.22
N TRP A 83 13.99 2.95 -9.06
CA TRP A 83 15.26 3.11 -9.74
C TRP A 83 15.18 3.09 -11.26
N GLN A 84 14.08 2.57 -11.82
CA GLN A 84 13.86 2.62 -13.28
C GLN A 84 13.79 4.04 -13.83
N TYR A 85 13.37 5.04 -13.02
CA TYR A 85 13.15 6.42 -13.47
C TYR A 85 13.55 7.50 -12.45
N ALA A 86 14.02 7.13 -11.29
CA ALA A 86 14.33 8.09 -10.23
C ALA A 86 15.28 9.22 -10.65
N ASN A 87 16.18 8.93 -11.59
CA ASN A 87 17.11 9.94 -12.13
C ASN A 87 16.46 10.89 -13.15
N ASN A 88 15.26 10.54 -13.66
CA ASN A 88 14.56 11.27 -14.72
C ASN A 88 13.35 12.06 -14.21
N VAL A 89 13.16 12.14 -12.88
CA VAL A 89 12.05 12.92 -12.31
C VAL A 89 12.23 14.42 -12.58
N PRO A 90 11.15 15.19 -12.83
CA PRO A 90 11.24 16.57 -13.28
C PRO A 90 11.60 17.59 -12.20
N THR A 91 11.69 17.17 -10.94
CA THR A 91 12.02 18.05 -9.82
C THR A 91 13.49 18.49 -9.87
N LYS A 92 13.75 19.74 -9.48
CA LYS A 92 15.12 20.35 -9.54
C LYS A 92 15.76 20.49 -8.17
N GLN A 93 15.00 20.88 -7.14
CA GLN A 93 15.52 21.13 -5.79
C GLN A 93 15.67 19.83 -4.97
N PHE A 94 14.84 18.83 -5.26
CA PHE A 94 14.85 17.52 -4.63
C PHE A 94 14.47 16.46 -5.65
N ARG A 95 14.71 15.20 -5.32
CA ARG A 95 14.28 14.05 -6.14
C ARG A 95 13.50 13.11 -5.25
N SER A 96 12.33 12.70 -5.75
CA SER A 96 11.44 11.75 -5.11
C SER A 96 10.72 12.31 -3.86
N ALA A 97 9.93 11.46 -3.23
CA ALA A 97 9.21 11.72 -2.00
C ALA A 97 9.28 10.48 -1.11
N ASN A 98 8.87 10.60 0.12
CA ASN A 98 8.59 9.46 0.99
C ASN A 98 7.09 9.13 0.93
N THR A 99 6.76 7.86 1.17
CA THR A 99 5.36 7.46 1.39
C THR A 99 4.82 8.13 2.65
N LEU A 100 3.50 8.19 2.77
CA LEU A 100 2.91 8.47 4.07
C LEU A 100 3.36 7.40 5.08
N PRO A 101 3.53 7.77 6.36
CA PRO A 101 3.80 6.78 7.40
C PRO A 101 2.62 5.82 7.54
N ARG A 102 2.91 4.53 7.63
CA ARG A 102 1.92 3.47 7.78
C ARG A 102 2.25 2.63 9.00
N ASP A 103 1.26 2.33 9.82
CA ASP A 103 1.37 1.33 10.87
C ASP A 103 1.15 -0.05 10.26
N ILE A 104 2.01 -0.99 10.64
CA ILE A 104 1.99 -2.35 10.11
C ILE A 104 1.72 -3.36 11.21
N GLU A 105 0.95 -4.35 10.87
CA GLU A 105 0.66 -5.54 11.68
C GLU A 105 0.46 -6.75 10.76
N LEU A 106 0.35 -7.94 11.32
CA LEU A 106 -0.03 -9.13 10.57
C LEU A 106 -1.53 -9.40 10.72
N TYR A 107 -2.11 -10.05 9.73
CA TYR A 107 -3.44 -10.63 9.81
C TYR A 107 -3.45 -12.01 9.14
N GLU A 108 -4.34 -12.87 9.58
CA GLU A 108 -4.52 -14.21 9.00
C GLU A 108 -5.57 -14.15 7.88
N GLY A 109 -5.17 -14.57 6.69
CA GLY A 109 -6.06 -14.68 5.54
C GLY A 109 -7.00 -15.88 5.65
N SER A 110 -8.00 -15.94 4.77
CA SER A 110 -8.94 -17.07 4.71
C SER A 110 -8.28 -18.39 4.30
N ASP A 111 -7.08 -18.35 3.77
CA ASP A 111 -6.21 -19.48 3.43
C ASP A 111 -5.33 -19.96 4.59
N GLY A 112 -5.43 -19.30 5.76
CA GLY A 112 -4.62 -19.58 6.94
C GLY A 112 -3.20 -19.00 6.89
N GLU A 113 -2.85 -18.29 5.82
CA GLU A 113 -1.56 -17.62 5.68
C GLU A 113 -1.54 -16.26 6.39
N LEU A 114 -0.36 -15.84 6.86
CA LEU A 114 -0.18 -14.52 7.45
C LEU A 114 0.26 -13.50 6.42
N TYR A 115 -0.41 -12.37 6.42
CA TYR A 115 -0.15 -11.24 5.54
C TYR A 115 0.10 -9.96 6.31
N LEU A 116 0.87 -9.05 5.71
CA LEU A 116 1.12 -7.73 6.25
C LEU A 116 -0.06 -6.81 5.93
N ALA A 117 -0.67 -6.24 6.96
CA ALA A 117 -1.58 -5.10 6.85
C ALA A 117 -0.78 -3.83 7.06
N ALA A 118 -1.00 -2.83 6.22
CA ALA A 118 -0.43 -1.51 6.32
C ALA A 118 -1.56 -0.47 6.32
N THR A 119 -1.66 0.31 7.39
CA THR A 119 -2.72 1.31 7.57
C THR A 119 -2.07 2.68 7.74
N PRO A 120 -2.57 3.76 7.12
CA PRO A 120 -2.02 5.09 7.35
C PRO A 120 -1.95 5.40 8.85
N ALA A 121 -0.81 5.92 9.27
CA ALA A 121 -0.63 6.30 10.67
C ALA A 121 -1.70 7.33 11.09
N PRO A 122 -2.26 7.26 12.29
CA PRO A 122 -3.35 8.14 12.72
C PRO A 122 -3.02 9.64 12.61
N GLU A 123 -1.75 9.99 12.71
CA GLU A 123 -1.25 11.36 12.57
C GLU A 123 -1.53 11.95 11.19
N VAL A 124 -1.66 11.12 10.16
CA VAL A 124 -2.03 11.56 8.80
C VAL A 124 -3.40 12.23 8.78
N ASN A 125 -4.29 11.88 9.71
CA ASN A 125 -5.60 12.52 9.83
C ASN A 125 -5.50 14.03 10.11
N ALA A 126 -4.42 14.50 10.72
CA ALA A 126 -4.19 15.94 10.98
C ALA A 126 -3.96 16.74 9.68
N LEU A 127 -3.65 16.07 8.57
CA LEU A 127 -3.49 16.71 7.26
C LEU A 127 -4.83 17.02 6.58
N ARG A 128 -5.93 16.44 7.07
CA ARG A 128 -7.26 16.66 6.50
C ARG A 128 -7.73 18.08 6.80
N THR A 129 -8.10 18.80 5.76
CA THR A 129 -8.65 20.15 5.83
C THR A 129 -10.04 20.20 5.22
N GLY A 130 -10.95 20.92 5.86
CA GLY A 130 -12.30 21.11 5.33
C GLY A 130 -13.23 19.92 5.55
N LYS A 131 -14.33 19.90 4.80
CA LYS A 131 -15.38 18.88 4.90
C LYS A 131 -15.23 17.84 3.80
N ALA A 132 -15.42 16.58 4.16
CA ALA A 132 -15.45 15.49 3.18
C ALA A 132 -16.65 15.65 2.23
N LEU A 133 -16.40 15.49 0.93
CA LEU A 133 -17.43 15.38 -0.08
C LEU A 133 -17.92 13.93 -0.12
N LYS A 134 -19.22 13.74 -0.10
CA LYS A 134 -19.82 12.41 -0.14
C LYS A 134 -20.60 12.22 -1.43
N TYR A 135 -20.35 11.12 -2.09
CA TYR A 135 -21.11 10.71 -3.27
C TYR A 135 -21.90 9.45 -2.93
N GLY A 136 -23.15 9.39 -3.41
CA GLY A 136 -23.98 8.21 -3.24
C GLY A 136 -23.46 7.02 -4.07
N ALA A 137 -23.91 5.81 -3.71
CA ALA A 137 -23.60 4.60 -4.44
C ALA A 137 -24.05 4.69 -5.91
N PHE A 138 -23.26 4.13 -6.80
CA PHE A 138 -23.60 3.99 -8.22
C PHE A 138 -23.06 2.66 -8.75
N SER A 139 -23.63 2.18 -9.84
CA SER A 139 -23.12 1.00 -10.54
C SER A 139 -22.27 1.41 -11.73
N ALA A 140 -21.05 0.93 -11.77
CA ALA A 140 -20.21 0.97 -12.96
C ALA A 140 -20.26 -0.41 -13.60
N GLY A 141 -20.84 -0.52 -14.80
CA GLY A 141 -20.77 -1.73 -15.60
C GLY A 141 -19.48 -1.74 -16.44
N THR A 142 -19.56 -2.22 -17.67
CA THR A 142 -18.45 -2.12 -18.65
C THR A 142 -18.21 -0.69 -19.15
N LYS A 143 -19.09 0.24 -18.83
CA LYS A 143 -18.98 1.64 -19.26
C LYS A 143 -18.25 2.47 -18.20
N LYS A 144 -17.35 3.35 -18.66
CA LYS A 144 -16.70 4.34 -17.81
C LYS A 144 -17.76 5.27 -17.18
N VAL A 145 -17.68 5.42 -15.87
CA VAL A 145 -18.46 6.40 -15.10
C VAL A 145 -17.50 7.50 -14.66
N SER A 146 -17.75 8.72 -15.07
CA SER A 146 -16.94 9.88 -14.69
C SER A 146 -17.67 10.77 -13.70
N ARG A 147 -16.94 11.32 -12.77
CA ARG A 147 -17.42 12.34 -11.83
C ARG A 147 -16.40 13.47 -11.78
N LYS A 148 -16.86 14.68 -11.95
CA LYS A 148 -16.03 15.86 -11.73
C LYS A 148 -15.94 16.09 -10.22
N LEU A 149 -14.72 16.14 -9.70
CA LEU A 149 -14.50 16.53 -8.32
C LEU A 149 -14.62 18.05 -8.25
N PRO A 150 -15.49 18.62 -7.40
CA PRO A 150 -15.70 20.07 -7.29
C PRO A 150 -14.59 20.69 -6.46
N VAL A 151 -13.37 20.45 -6.83
CA VAL A 151 -12.20 20.92 -6.08
C VAL A 151 -11.40 21.85 -6.97
N GLU A 152 -11.22 23.06 -6.51
CA GLU A 152 -10.06 23.88 -6.86
C GLU A 152 -8.85 23.16 -6.26
N ASN A 153 -8.35 22.13 -6.95
CA ASN A 153 -7.51 21.15 -6.32
C ASN A 153 -6.13 21.18 -6.92
N SER A 154 -5.16 21.33 -6.05
CA SER A 154 -3.74 21.12 -6.31
C SER A 154 -3.36 19.64 -6.55
N GLY A 155 -4.32 18.70 -6.57
CA GLY A 155 -4.06 17.26 -6.64
C GLY A 155 -3.81 16.59 -5.29
N ILE A 156 -3.90 17.33 -4.19
CA ILE A 156 -3.71 16.78 -2.83
C ILE A 156 -5.09 16.45 -2.25
N CYS A 157 -5.43 15.17 -2.18
CA CYS A 157 -6.72 14.72 -1.64
C CYS A 157 -6.60 13.29 -1.09
N GLU A 158 -7.53 12.96 -0.22
CA GLU A 158 -7.80 11.59 0.22
C GLU A 158 -9.11 11.13 -0.42
N ILE A 159 -9.12 9.92 -0.97
CA ILE A 159 -10.30 9.33 -1.59
C ILE A 159 -10.59 7.99 -0.93
N ASN A 160 -11.75 7.88 -0.31
CA ASN A 160 -12.25 6.63 0.27
C ASN A 160 -13.32 6.05 -0.66
N LEU A 161 -13.11 4.83 -1.12
CA LEU A 161 -14.01 4.11 -2.02
C LEU A 161 -14.38 2.77 -1.41
N GLU A 162 -15.67 2.49 -1.37
CA GLU A 162 -16.18 1.16 -1.08
C GLU A 162 -16.58 0.50 -2.40
N LEU A 163 -15.98 -0.66 -2.70
CA LEU A 163 -16.17 -1.38 -3.95
C LEU A 163 -16.84 -2.73 -3.70
N ALA A 164 -17.93 -3.00 -4.44
CA ALA A 164 -18.59 -4.29 -4.46
C ALA A 164 -18.49 -4.90 -5.87
N PRO A 165 -17.45 -5.67 -6.18
CA PRO A 165 -17.09 -6.06 -7.55
C PRO A 165 -18.00 -7.10 -8.18
N ARG A 166 -18.89 -7.73 -7.43
CA ARG A 166 -19.82 -8.80 -7.92
C ARG A 166 -19.10 -9.80 -8.85
N SER A 167 -19.20 -9.63 -10.19
CA SER A 167 -18.60 -10.50 -11.21
C SER A 167 -17.40 -9.89 -11.93
N ALA A 168 -16.93 -8.73 -11.52
CA ALA A 168 -15.78 -8.09 -12.15
C ALA A 168 -14.45 -8.64 -11.60
N ASP A 169 -13.56 -9.03 -12.49
CA ASP A 169 -12.20 -9.48 -12.13
C ASP A 169 -11.29 -8.30 -11.79
N LYS A 170 -11.58 -7.13 -12.36
CA LYS A 170 -10.79 -5.90 -12.16
C LYS A 170 -11.67 -4.67 -12.13
N VAL A 171 -11.29 -3.72 -11.31
CA VAL A 171 -11.82 -2.36 -11.30
C VAL A 171 -10.69 -1.37 -11.55
N TYR A 172 -10.93 -0.43 -12.45
CA TYR A 172 -10.00 0.64 -12.77
C TYR A 172 -10.52 1.95 -12.19
N ILE A 173 -9.70 2.61 -11.40
CA ILE A 173 -9.97 3.92 -10.84
C ILE A 173 -8.98 4.88 -11.50
N THR A 174 -9.48 5.85 -12.24
CA THR A 174 -8.63 6.80 -12.98
C THR A 174 -8.87 8.21 -12.45
N LEU A 175 -7.82 8.85 -11.97
CA LEU A 175 -7.79 10.27 -11.70
C LEU A 175 -7.14 10.96 -12.89
N SER A 176 -7.79 11.99 -13.44
CA SER A 176 -7.27 12.75 -14.57
C SER A 176 -7.51 14.24 -14.40
N ASN A 177 -6.65 15.04 -14.99
CA ASN A 177 -6.83 16.49 -15.10
C ASN A 177 -7.20 16.90 -16.53
N ASP A 178 -7.35 18.21 -16.76
CA ASP A 178 -7.71 18.79 -18.05
C ASP A 178 -6.57 18.70 -19.11
N LYS A 179 -5.39 18.24 -18.72
CA LYS A 179 -4.22 18.05 -19.60
C LYS A 179 -4.02 16.59 -20.01
N ASP A 180 -5.02 15.73 -19.79
CA ASP A 180 -4.93 14.28 -20.00
C ASP A 180 -3.83 13.55 -19.20
N GLU A 181 -3.25 14.23 -18.21
CA GLU A 181 -2.41 13.56 -17.22
C GLU A 181 -3.31 12.69 -16.34
N GLN A 182 -2.92 11.45 -16.13
CA GLN A 182 -3.74 10.51 -15.39
C GLN A 182 -2.95 9.57 -14.50
N THR A 183 -3.54 9.23 -13.38
CA THR A 183 -3.11 8.12 -12.52
C THR A 183 -4.18 7.04 -12.57
N VAL A 184 -3.77 5.82 -12.86
CA VAL A 184 -4.67 4.67 -12.94
C VAL A 184 -4.30 3.69 -11.83
N MET A 185 -5.27 3.42 -10.95
CA MET A 185 -5.18 2.34 -9.98
C MET A 185 -5.98 1.16 -10.47
N THR A 186 -5.40 -0.02 -10.42
CA THR A 186 -6.08 -1.25 -10.79
C THR A 186 -6.29 -2.10 -9.55
N VAL A 187 -7.54 -2.36 -9.21
CA VAL A 187 -7.90 -3.33 -8.17
C VAL A 187 -8.23 -4.65 -8.86
N SER A 188 -7.45 -5.70 -8.60
CA SER A 188 -7.66 -7.04 -9.17
C SER A 188 -8.23 -7.96 -8.10
N TYR A 189 -9.40 -8.53 -8.36
CA TYR A 189 -10.10 -9.42 -7.43
C TYR A 189 -9.67 -10.89 -7.54
N THR A 190 -8.92 -11.25 -8.57
CA THR A 190 -8.33 -12.59 -8.69
C THR A 190 -7.30 -12.88 -7.60
N HIS A 191 -6.67 -11.82 -7.07
CA HIS A 191 -5.73 -11.90 -5.97
C HIS A 191 -6.33 -11.48 -4.61
N LEU A 192 -7.52 -10.89 -4.60
CA LEU A 192 -8.17 -10.30 -3.43
C LEU A 192 -9.25 -11.18 -2.82
N ARG A 193 -9.37 -12.44 -3.17
CA ARG A 193 -10.35 -13.34 -2.53
C ARG A 193 -10.20 -13.47 -1.01
N ALA A 194 -9.21 -12.82 -0.44
CA ALA A 194 -8.92 -12.85 0.98
C ALA A 194 -8.68 -11.48 1.66
N HIS A 195 -8.66 -10.32 0.96
CA HIS A 195 -8.11 -9.11 1.58
C HIS A 195 -8.86 -7.84 1.22
N GLU A 196 -9.27 -7.13 2.25
CA GLU A 196 -9.62 -5.73 2.15
C GLU A 196 -8.32 -4.93 1.96
N THR A 197 -8.13 -4.35 0.78
CA THR A 197 -7.03 -3.42 0.53
C THR A 197 -7.56 -2.01 0.54
N CYS A 198 -7.09 -1.20 1.47
CA CYS A 198 -7.09 0.23 1.31
C CYS A 198 -5.93 0.56 0.36
N ALA A 199 -6.24 1.05 -0.85
CA ALA A 199 -5.26 1.70 -1.68
C ALA A 199 -5.16 3.15 -1.21
N ASP A 200 -4.08 3.49 -0.52
CA ASP A 200 -3.79 4.85 -0.14
C ASP A 200 -3.03 5.53 -1.29
N LEU A 201 -3.49 6.71 -1.63
CA LEU A 201 -2.87 7.62 -2.60
C LEU A 201 -1.98 8.62 -1.89
#